data_0656ca5520544bc4b5d83d3cbd92e276
#
_entry.id   0656ca5520544bc4b5d83d3cbd92e276
#
_cell.length_a   1.000
_cell.length_b   1.000
_cell.length_c   1.000
_cell.angle_alpha   90.00
_cell.angle_beta   90.00
_cell.angle_gamma   90.00
#
_symmetry.space_group_name_H-M   'P 1'
#
loop_
_entity.id
_entity.type
_entity.pdbx_description
1 polymer ?
#
loop_
_entity_poly.entity_id
_entity_poly.type
_entity_poly.pdbx_seq_one_letter_code
_entity_poly.pdbx_strand_id
1 'polypeptide(L)'
;MNSGSVIVGGARTPIGRMLGSLSTVKATDLGATAISGALERAGITGGDVDRVIMGQVLPAGCGQGPARQAAAAAGIPMEVQAITINKLCLSGIQSIIMADQLIRLGEADVVVAGGMESMSRAPHLLANGRTGHKYGSFTTLDHMETDGLWDAFIDAPMGLLTEQRNSGDLEVSRADQDAMAVRSHQKAAAGAERLAEEIVEVRVPGRRGQETVVTTDEGVRADTTAESLGKLRPAFSKEGTITAGSASQISDGAAAVVVMSREAAERLGCTVMAEIVADGQVAGPDSSLQLQPANAIRKALERAEMGLDQMDLIEINEAFAAVGLSSARDLGLDEDAIEAKLNVNGGAIALGHPIGASGTRVVLTLMHELGRRGGGAGVAALCGGGGQGDALIVRVP
;
A
#
# COMPACT_ATOMS: atom_id res chain seq x y z
N MET A 1 -14.75 -8.39 27.09
CA MET A 1 -14.49 -7.71 25.80
C MET A 1 -13.05 -7.98 25.51
N ASN A 2 -12.74 -8.68 24.39
CA ASN A 2 -11.36 -8.99 24.05
C ASN A 2 -10.56 -7.67 23.99
N SER A 3 -9.44 -7.64 24.68
CA SER A 3 -8.43 -6.58 24.55
C SER A 3 -8.03 -6.51 23.07
N GLY A 4 -7.94 -5.30 22.49
CA GLY A 4 -7.72 -5.08 21.07
C GLY A 4 -6.56 -5.89 20.47
N SER A 5 -6.51 -5.96 19.15
CA SER A 5 -5.43 -6.65 18.43
C SER A 5 -4.14 -5.85 18.46
N VAL A 6 -3.03 -6.55 18.43
CA VAL A 6 -1.68 -5.97 18.39
C VAL A 6 -0.93 -6.45 17.16
N ILE A 7 -0.05 -5.61 16.64
CA ILE A 7 0.93 -5.96 15.60
C ILE A 7 2.26 -6.21 16.31
N VAL A 8 2.87 -7.35 16.05
CA VAL A 8 4.10 -7.80 16.75
C VAL A 8 5.29 -7.97 15.82
N GLY A 9 5.09 -7.91 14.52
CA GLY A 9 6.15 -8.01 13.52
C GLY A 9 5.65 -7.55 12.17
N GLY A 10 6.57 -7.09 11.33
CA GLY A 10 6.24 -6.69 9.98
C GLY A 10 7.48 -6.51 9.13
N ALA A 11 7.33 -6.76 7.84
CA ALA A 11 8.39 -6.60 6.86
C ALA A 11 7.82 -6.28 5.49
N ARG A 12 8.61 -5.65 4.64
CA ARG A 12 8.32 -5.46 3.22
C ARG A 12 9.52 -5.79 2.35
N THR A 13 9.27 -6.09 1.11
CA THR A 13 10.33 -6.11 0.10
C THR A 13 10.75 -4.68 -0.25
N PRO A 14 11.91 -4.49 -0.88
CA PRO A 14 12.13 -3.27 -1.67
C PRO A 14 11.00 -3.13 -2.69
N ILE A 15 10.74 -1.89 -3.12
CA ILE A 15 9.78 -1.61 -4.18
C ILE A 15 10.57 -1.41 -5.49
N GLY A 16 10.29 -2.29 -6.46
CA GLY A 16 10.84 -2.21 -7.82
C GLY A 16 9.98 -1.33 -8.71
N ARG A 17 10.60 -0.65 -9.68
CA ARG A 17 9.87 0.05 -10.75
C ARG A 17 9.33 -0.94 -11.78
N MET A 18 8.36 -0.50 -12.55
CA MET A 18 7.88 -1.27 -13.70
C MET A 18 9.04 -1.68 -14.61
N LEU A 19 9.13 -2.98 -14.89
CA LEU A 19 10.20 -3.61 -15.68
C LEU A 19 11.62 -3.39 -15.10
N GLY A 20 11.70 -3.06 -13.80
CA GLY A 20 12.95 -2.84 -13.08
C GLY A 20 13.50 -4.10 -12.40
N SER A 21 14.19 -3.89 -11.29
CA SER A 21 14.97 -4.92 -10.58
C SER A 21 14.15 -6.14 -10.14
N LEU A 22 12.86 -5.96 -9.80
CA LEU A 22 11.97 -7.03 -9.35
C LEU A 22 11.05 -7.60 -10.45
N SER A 23 11.16 -7.12 -11.68
CA SER A 23 10.21 -7.44 -12.77
C SER A 23 10.08 -8.92 -13.13
N THR A 24 11.06 -9.73 -12.81
CA THR A 24 11.04 -11.20 -13.08
C THR A 24 10.51 -12.01 -11.90
N VAL A 25 10.31 -11.37 -10.73
CA VAL A 25 9.85 -12.04 -9.49
C VAL A 25 8.33 -12.09 -9.48
N LYS A 26 7.76 -13.23 -9.13
CA LYS A 26 6.30 -13.38 -9.02
C LYS A 26 5.79 -12.63 -7.79
N ALA A 27 4.56 -12.12 -7.85
CA ALA A 27 3.91 -11.53 -6.69
C ALA A 27 3.87 -12.49 -5.48
N THR A 28 3.64 -13.78 -5.73
CA THR A 28 3.62 -14.83 -4.69
C THR A 28 4.98 -15.02 -4.01
N ASP A 29 6.08 -14.87 -4.75
CA ASP A 29 7.44 -15.00 -4.21
C ASP A 29 7.82 -13.75 -3.40
N LEU A 30 7.42 -12.54 -3.87
CA LEU A 30 7.54 -11.30 -3.10
C LEU A 30 6.71 -11.39 -1.81
N GLY A 31 5.47 -11.89 -1.90
CA GLY A 31 4.61 -12.13 -0.75
C GLY A 31 5.22 -13.09 0.26
N ALA A 32 5.81 -14.20 -0.21
CA ALA A 32 6.50 -15.15 0.64
C ALA A 32 7.68 -14.52 1.39
N THR A 33 8.47 -13.69 0.69
CA THR A 33 9.60 -12.96 1.29
C THR A 33 9.11 -12.01 2.41
N ALA A 34 8.06 -11.24 2.15
CA ALA A 34 7.49 -10.33 3.15
C ALA A 34 6.90 -11.07 4.35
N ILE A 35 6.19 -12.19 4.12
CA ILE A 35 5.63 -13.05 5.19
C ILE A 35 6.76 -13.64 6.04
N SER A 36 7.79 -14.23 5.41
CA SER A 36 8.93 -14.81 6.13
C SER A 36 9.62 -13.77 7.01
N GLY A 37 9.87 -12.56 6.48
CA GLY A 37 10.46 -11.48 7.25
C GLY A 37 9.57 -10.97 8.39
N ALA A 38 8.25 -10.94 8.19
CA ALA A 38 7.31 -10.56 9.24
C ALA A 38 7.29 -11.60 10.39
N LEU A 39 7.29 -12.90 10.07
CA LEU A 39 7.35 -13.98 11.06
C LEU A 39 8.68 -13.95 11.84
N GLU A 40 9.80 -13.79 11.14
CA GLU A 40 11.14 -13.68 11.75
C GLU A 40 11.20 -12.52 12.74
N ARG A 41 10.72 -11.33 12.35
CA ARG A 41 10.70 -10.14 13.22
C ARG A 41 9.72 -10.25 14.39
N ALA A 42 8.64 -11.00 14.22
CA ALA A 42 7.71 -11.33 15.30
C ALA A 42 8.28 -12.36 16.28
N GLY A 43 9.34 -13.09 15.89
CA GLY A 43 9.93 -14.17 16.68
C GLY A 43 9.07 -15.42 16.75
N ILE A 44 8.21 -15.66 15.74
CA ILE A 44 7.31 -16.82 15.66
C ILE A 44 7.58 -17.65 14.40
N THR A 45 6.99 -18.82 14.36
CA THR A 45 7.06 -19.74 13.21
C THR A 45 5.75 -19.80 12.44
N GLY A 46 5.78 -20.35 11.23
CA GLY A 46 4.56 -20.60 10.46
C GLY A 46 3.55 -21.49 11.17
N GLY A 47 4.01 -22.35 12.11
CA GLY A 47 3.14 -23.23 12.90
C GLY A 47 2.28 -22.52 13.96
N ASP A 48 2.61 -21.28 14.27
CA ASP A 48 1.86 -20.46 15.24
C ASP A 48 0.72 -19.65 14.58
N VAL A 49 0.62 -19.68 13.23
CA VAL A 49 -0.31 -18.87 12.44
C VAL A 49 -1.64 -19.60 12.23
N ASP A 50 -2.76 -18.94 12.52
CA ASP A 50 -4.11 -19.48 12.29
C ASP A 50 -4.67 -19.12 10.90
N ARG A 51 -4.36 -17.94 10.38
CA ARG A 51 -4.90 -17.40 9.12
C ARG A 51 -3.88 -16.55 8.35
N VAL A 52 -4.02 -16.54 7.04
CA VAL A 52 -3.26 -15.63 6.14
C VAL A 52 -4.24 -14.87 5.26
N ILE A 53 -4.10 -13.54 5.21
CA ILE A 53 -4.90 -12.65 4.37
C ILE A 53 -3.95 -11.76 3.57
N MET A 54 -3.90 -11.95 2.24
CA MET A 54 -3.03 -11.14 1.38
C MET A 54 -3.84 -10.42 0.30
N GLY A 55 -3.64 -9.12 0.20
CA GLY A 55 -4.15 -8.31 -0.89
C GLY A 55 -3.40 -8.58 -2.19
N GLN A 56 -4.13 -8.68 -3.30
CA GLN A 56 -3.57 -8.69 -4.66
C GLN A 56 -4.63 -8.23 -5.65
N VAL A 57 -4.29 -7.29 -6.51
CA VAL A 57 -5.22 -6.68 -7.46
C VAL A 57 -5.12 -7.34 -8.83
N LEU A 58 -3.93 -7.76 -9.22
CA LEU A 58 -3.61 -8.29 -10.55
C LEU A 58 -3.27 -9.80 -10.49
N PRO A 59 -4.24 -10.68 -10.17
CA PRO A 59 -3.97 -12.10 -9.96
C PRO A 59 -3.97 -12.94 -11.24
N ALA A 60 -4.29 -12.37 -12.42
CA ALA A 60 -4.33 -13.14 -13.65
C ALA A 60 -2.98 -13.79 -13.96
N GLY A 61 -2.99 -15.10 -14.22
CA GLY A 61 -1.78 -15.87 -14.49
C GLY A 61 -0.93 -16.24 -13.27
N CYS A 62 -1.31 -15.82 -12.05
CA CYS A 62 -0.58 -16.16 -10.82
C CYS A 62 -0.85 -17.58 -10.29
N GLY A 63 -1.79 -18.32 -10.88
CA GLY A 63 -2.21 -19.65 -10.43
C GLY A 63 -3.31 -19.60 -9.37
N GLN A 64 -3.62 -20.76 -8.79
CA GLN A 64 -4.68 -20.86 -7.79
C GLN A 64 -4.25 -20.29 -6.44
N GLY A 65 -5.10 -19.44 -5.84
CA GLY A 65 -4.91 -18.97 -4.48
C GLY A 65 -3.55 -18.32 -4.20
N PRO A 66 -3.23 -17.15 -4.79
CA PRO A 66 -1.91 -16.53 -4.65
C PRO A 66 -1.45 -16.36 -3.19
N ALA A 67 -2.36 -15.93 -2.27
CA ALA A 67 -2.04 -15.86 -0.84
C ALA A 67 -1.66 -17.23 -0.26
N ARG A 68 -2.30 -18.30 -0.73
CA ARG A 68 -1.99 -19.67 -0.33
C ARG A 68 -0.59 -20.09 -0.77
N GLN A 69 -0.22 -19.73 -2.01
CA GLN A 69 1.11 -19.99 -2.55
C GLN A 69 2.18 -19.26 -1.74
N ALA A 70 1.96 -17.95 -1.47
CA ALA A 70 2.88 -17.14 -0.68
C ALA A 70 3.04 -17.68 0.75
N ALA A 71 1.96 -18.04 1.41
CA ALA A 71 1.96 -18.63 2.75
C ALA A 71 2.78 -19.94 2.82
N ALA A 72 2.51 -20.86 1.90
CA ALA A 72 3.23 -22.14 1.85
C ALA A 72 4.72 -21.95 1.55
N ALA A 73 5.06 -21.05 0.63
CA ALA A 73 6.45 -20.71 0.30
C ALA A 73 7.19 -20.03 1.46
N ALA A 74 6.47 -19.33 2.35
CA ALA A 74 7.00 -18.75 3.59
C ALA A 74 7.11 -19.76 4.74
N GLY A 75 6.78 -21.04 4.52
CA GLY A 75 6.86 -22.09 5.55
C GLY A 75 5.66 -22.18 6.47
N ILE A 76 4.53 -21.54 6.14
CA ILE A 76 3.28 -21.71 6.87
C ILE A 76 2.66 -23.05 6.47
N PRO A 77 2.23 -23.91 7.42
CA PRO A 77 1.67 -25.21 7.16
C PRO A 77 0.44 -25.21 6.26
N MET A 78 0.23 -26.30 5.51
CA MET A 78 -0.90 -26.44 4.59
C MET A 78 -2.26 -26.52 5.28
N GLU A 79 -2.30 -26.77 6.57
CA GLU A 79 -3.51 -26.77 7.42
C GLU A 79 -4.02 -25.34 7.68
N VAL A 80 -3.15 -24.32 7.59
CA VAL A 80 -3.51 -22.92 7.82
C VAL A 80 -4.27 -22.37 6.61
N GLN A 81 -5.42 -21.78 6.83
CA GLN A 81 -6.23 -21.19 5.76
C GLN A 81 -5.63 -19.88 5.26
N ALA A 82 -5.69 -19.67 3.93
CA ALA A 82 -5.22 -18.44 3.30
C ALA A 82 -6.25 -17.92 2.30
N ILE A 83 -6.47 -16.59 2.30
CA ILE A 83 -7.37 -15.91 1.40
C ILE A 83 -6.65 -14.77 0.67
N THR A 84 -6.89 -14.65 -0.63
CA THR A 84 -6.50 -13.48 -1.43
C THR A 84 -7.69 -12.54 -1.54
N ILE A 85 -7.50 -11.27 -1.22
CA ILE A 85 -8.54 -10.25 -1.30
C ILE A 85 -8.16 -9.18 -2.33
N ASN A 86 -9.18 -8.60 -2.95
CA ASN A 86 -9.03 -7.46 -3.86
C ASN A 86 -10.03 -6.37 -3.48
N LYS A 87 -9.52 -5.25 -2.99
CA LYS A 87 -10.22 -3.98 -2.76
C LYS A 87 -9.39 -2.85 -3.38
N LEU A 88 -8.78 -3.14 -4.53
CA LEU A 88 -7.87 -2.22 -5.23
C LEU A 88 -6.73 -1.73 -4.30
N CYS A 89 -6.38 -0.44 -4.33
CA CYS A 89 -5.31 0.12 -3.51
C CYS A 89 -5.48 -0.12 -1.99
N LEU A 90 -6.70 -0.41 -1.56
CA LEU A 90 -7.05 -0.65 -0.15
C LEU A 90 -6.77 -2.10 0.30
N SER A 91 -6.44 -3.01 -0.61
CA SER A 91 -6.35 -4.45 -0.31
C SER A 91 -5.40 -4.76 0.87
N GLY A 92 -4.25 -4.08 0.91
CA GLY A 92 -3.26 -4.31 1.98
C GLY A 92 -3.73 -3.83 3.36
N ILE A 93 -4.36 -2.66 3.46
CA ILE A 93 -4.89 -2.17 4.75
C ILE A 93 -6.15 -2.94 5.14
N GLN A 94 -6.99 -3.32 4.16
CA GLN A 94 -8.17 -4.14 4.38
C GLN A 94 -7.80 -5.52 4.96
N SER A 95 -6.66 -6.10 4.57
CA SER A 95 -6.20 -7.37 5.15
C SER A 95 -5.91 -7.24 6.65
N ILE A 96 -5.33 -6.12 7.09
CA ILE A 96 -5.07 -5.83 8.51
C ILE A 96 -6.39 -5.60 9.27
N ILE A 97 -7.34 -4.87 8.69
CA ILE A 97 -8.67 -4.65 9.26
C ILE A 97 -9.41 -5.97 9.44
N MET A 98 -9.37 -6.86 8.44
CA MET A 98 -9.98 -8.19 8.54
C MET A 98 -9.29 -9.07 9.59
N ALA A 99 -7.97 -8.97 9.74
CA ALA A 99 -7.23 -9.67 10.79
C ALA A 99 -7.68 -9.21 12.19
N ASP A 100 -7.78 -7.89 12.41
CA ASP A 100 -8.31 -7.33 13.66
C ASP A 100 -9.73 -7.83 13.96
N GLN A 101 -10.61 -7.83 12.94
CA GLN A 101 -11.97 -8.32 13.07
C GLN A 101 -12.04 -9.81 13.48
N LEU A 102 -11.25 -10.67 12.84
CA LEU A 102 -11.21 -12.10 13.19
C LEU A 102 -10.73 -12.33 14.62
N ILE A 103 -9.71 -11.59 15.05
CA ILE A 103 -9.18 -11.67 16.41
C ILE A 103 -10.19 -11.19 17.44
N ARG A 104 -10.84 -10.04 17.20
CA ARG A 104 -11.89 -9.52 18.09
C ARG A 104 -13.10 -10.45 18.22
N LEU A 105 -13.40 -11.22 17.16
CA LEU A 105 -14.47 -12.21 17.15
C LEU A 105 -14.05 -13.54 17.80
N GLY A 106 -12.77 -13.73 18.12
CA GLY A 106 -12.24 -15.00 18.66
C GLY A 106 -12.15 -16.13 17.64
N GLU A 107 -12.15 -15.80 16.34
CA GLU A 107 -12.04 -16.78 15.24
C GLU A 107 -10.57 -17.10 14.89
N ALA A 108 -9.63 -16.29 15.35
CA ALA A 108 -8.19 -16.49 15.21
C ALA A 108 -7.46 -15.75 16.33
N ASP A 109 -6.29 -16.26 16.70
CA ASP A 109 -5.38 -15.61 17.63
C ASP A 109 -4.20 -14.96 16.93
N VAL A 110 -3.70 -15.56 15.84
CA VAL A 110 -2.52 -15.11 15.08
C VAL A 110 -2.85 -15.07 13.60
N VAL A 111 -2.80 -13.90 13.00
CA VAL A 111 -3.12 -13.68 11.58
C VAL A 111 -1.96 -12.98 10.88
N VAL A 112 -1.47 -13.55 9.79
CA VAL A 112 -0.59 -12.83 8.87
C VAL A 112 -1.45 -12.04 7.90
N ALA A 113 -1.31 -10.72 7.91
CA ALA A 113 -2.03 -9.81 7.03
C ALA A 113 -1.05 -9.02 6.16
N GLY A 114 -1.37 -8.85 4.90
CA GLY A 114 -0.45 -8.16 4.00
C GLY A 114 -1.01 -7.92 2.62
N GLY A 115 -0.09 -7.67 1.69
CA GLY A 115 -0.40 -7.58 0.28
C GLY A 115 0.86 -7.75 -0.58
N MET A 116 0.64 -8.12 -1.82
CA MET A 116 1.68 -8.41 -2.79
C MET A 116 1.22 -8.04 -4.19
N GLU A 117 2.12 -7.49 -4.99
CA GLU A 117 1.82 -7.15 -6.38
C GLU A 117 3.07 -7.27 -7.24
N SER A 118 2.92 -7.75 -8.46
CA SER A 118 3.93 -7.64 -9.50
C SER A 118 3.28 -7.10 -10.75
N MET A 119 3.23 -5.76 -10.83
CA MET A 119 2.59 -5.07 -11.96
C MET A 119 3.36 -5.30 -13.25
N SER A 120 4.68 -5.46 -13.17
CA SER A 120 5.54 -5.83 -14.30
C SER A 120 5.16 -7.16 -14.93
N ARG A 121 4.49 -8.06 -14.20
CA ARG A 121 4.11 -9.39 -14.66
C ARG A 121 2.61 -9.53 -14.98
N ALA A 122 1.85 -8.44 -14.89
CA ALA A 122 0.46 -8.43 -15.29
C ALA A 122 0.35 -8.80 -16.78
N PRO A 123 -0.42 -9.84 -17.15
CA PRO A 123 -0.48 -10.32 -18.53
C PRO A 123 -1.42 -9.47 -19.37
N HIS A 124 -1.28 -9.60 -20.69
CA HIS A 124 -2.34 -9.18 -21.62
C HIS A 124 -3.40 -10.28 -21.74
N LEU A 125 -4.66 -9.89 -21.72
CA LEU A 125 -5.82 -10.77 -21.70
C LEU A 125 -6.47 -10.85 -23.09
N LEU A 126 -6.80 -12.05 -23.53
CA LEU A 126 -7.64 -12.29 -24.70
C LEU A 126 -9.06 -12.60 -24.25
N ALA A 127 -9.90 -11.56 -24.07
CA ALA A 127 -11.22 -11.67 -23.48
C ALA A 127 -12.14 -12.69 -24.18
N ASN A 128 -12.10 -12.76 -25.51
CA ASN A 128 -12.96 -13.65 -26.32
C ASN A 128 -12.27 -14.95 -26.76
N GLY A 129 -11.16 -15.32 -26.12
CA GLY A 129 -10.35 -16.48 -26.52
C GLY A 129 -11.11 -17.81 -26.53
N ARG A 130 -12.10 -18.02 -25.64
CA ARG A 130 -12.87 -19.28 -25.54
C ARG A 130 -13.82 -19.49 -26.72
N THR A 131 -14.36 -18.43 -27.31
CA THR A 131 -15.23 -18.51 -28.47
C THR A 131 -14.49 -18.59 -29.79
N GLY A 132 -13.17 -18.32 -29.76
CA GLY A 132 -12.31 -18.32 -30.94
C GLY A 132 -12.50 -17.08 -31.81
N HIS A 133 -11.60 -16.95 -32.79
CA HIS A 133 -11.55 -15.84 -33.75
C HIS A 133 -11.67 -16.42 -35.15
N LYS A 134 -12.81 -16.16 -35.80
CA LYS A 134 -13.05 -16.73 -37.11
C LYS A 134 -12.30 -16.02 -38.25
N TYR A 135 -12.19 -14.68 -38.19
CA TYR A 135 -11.61 -13.85 -39.21
C TYR A 135 -11.26 -12.45 -38.70
N GLY A 136 -10.19 -11.86 -39.21
CA GLY A 136 -9.77 -10.50 -38.87
C GLY A 136 -8.81 -10.43 -37.68
N SER A 137 -8.43 -9.20 -37.32
CA SER A 137 -7.56 -8.92 -36.16
C SER A 137 -8.34 -9.03 -34.84
N PHE A 138 -7.63 -9.25 -33.75
CA PHE A 138 -8.16 -9.15 -32.40
C PHE A 138 -7.28 -8.21 -31.55
N THR A 139 -7.86 -7.62 -30.52
CA THR A 139 -7.17 -6.83 -29.50
C THR A 139 -7.04 -7.62 -28.23
N THR A 140 -5.96 -7.40 -27.52
CA THR A 140 -5.76 -7.85 -26.13
C THR A 140 -6.00 -6.68 -25.18
N LEU A 141 -6.47 -6.98 -23.98
CA LEU A 141 -6.58 -6.01 -22.89
C LEU A 141 -5.34 -6.10 -22.04
N ASP A 142 -4.77 -4.98 -21.60
CA ASP A 142 -3.76 -4.96 -20.57
C ASP A 142 -4.45 -5.16 -19.22
N HIS A 143 -4.14 -6.26 -18.52
CA HIS A 143 -4.70 -6.56 -17.20
C HIS A 143 -4.43 -5.45 -16.19
N MET A 144 -3.22 -4.89 -16.21
CA MET A 144 -2.84 -3.81 -15.30
C MET A 144 -3.68 -2.55 -15.53
N GLU A 145 -3.88 -2.16 -16.79
CA GLU A 145 -4.72 -1.03 -17.15
C GLU A 145 -6.18 -1.31 -16.79
N THR A 146 -6.74 -2.40 -17.32
CA THR A 146 -8.18 -2.69 -17.28
C THR A 146 -8.68 -2.94 -15.85
N ASP A 147 -7.96 -3.73 -15.06
CA ASP A 147 -8.42 -4.18 -13.76
C ASP A 147 -7.79 -3.40 -12.58
N GLY A 148 -6.71 -2.65 -12.83
CA GLY A 148 -6.00 -1.91 -11.79
C GLY A 148 -6.05 -0.39 -11.90
N LEU A 149 -6.00 0.17 -13.12
CA LEU A 149 -5.77 1.60 -13.35
C LEU A 149 -6.90 2.31 -14.13
N TRP A 150 -7.98 1.60 -14.43
CA TRP A 150 -9.15 2.12 -15.16
C TRP A 150 -10.36 2.22 -14.24
N ASP A 151 -11.02 3.37 -14.23
CA ASP A 151 -12.28 3.55 -13.53
C ASP A 151 -13.44 3.05 -14.39
N ALA A 152 -14.11 2.01 -13.90
CA ALA A 152 -15.21 1.36 -14.63
C ALA A 152 -16.52 2.17 -14.64
N PHE A 153 -16.64 3.20 -13.77
CA PHE A 153 -17.87 3.98 -13.63
C PHE A 153 -17.92 5.15 -14.61
N ILE A 154 -16.76 5.75 -14.90
CA ILE A 154 -16.65 6.83 -15.89
C ILE A 154 -15.95 6.38 -17.18
N ASP A 155 -15.54 5.10 -17.24
CA ASP A 155 -14.85 4.50 -18.39
C ASP A 155 -13.60 5.29 -18.81
N ALA A 156 -12.69 5.52 -17.85
CA ALA A 156 -11.49 6.34 -18.05
C ALA A 156 -10.33 5.94 -17.11
N PRO A 157 -9.08 6.27 -17.49
CA PRO A 157 -7.94 6.10 -16.58
C PRO A 157 -8.15 6.82 -15.25
N MET A 158 -7.71 6.20 -14.14
CA MET A 158 -7.81 6.79 -12.80
C MET A 158 -7.17 8.19 -12.72
N GLY A 159 -6.08 8.44 -13.45
CA GLY A 159 -5.47 9.75 -13.50
C GLY A 159 -6.35 10.81 -14.20
N LEU A 160 -7.13 10.42 -15.23
CA LEU A 160 -8.10 11.32 -15.85
C LEU A 160 -9.28 11.63 -14.92
N LEU A 161 -9.78 10.64 -14.18
CA LEU A 161 -10.77 10.86 -13.12
C LEU A 161 -10.27 11.88 -12.11
N THR A 162 -9.04 11.69 -11.63
CA THR A 162 -8.42 12.59 -10.66
C THR A 162 -8.26 13.99 -11.23
N GLU A 163 -7.85 14.12 -12.49
CA GLU A 163 -7.73 15.42 -13.18
C GLU A 163 -9.07 16.13 -13.29
N GLN A 164 -10.13 15.42 -13.70
CA GLN A 164 -11.48 15.97 -13.81
C GLN A 164 -12.06 16.47 -12.49
N ARG A 165 -11.64 15.86 -11.38
CA ARG A 165 -12.06 16.22 -10.03
C ARG A 165 -11.13 17.23 -9.35
N ASN A 166 -9.99 17.56 -9.95
CA ASN A 166 -9.05 18.60 -9.48
C ASN A 166 -9.54 19.99 -9.87
N SER A 167 -10.67 20.41 -9.29
CA SER A 167 -11.35 21.66 -9.63
C SER A 167 -12.14 22.22 -8.44
N GLY A 168 -12.45 23.52 -8.47
CA GLY A 168 -13.18 24.21 -7.42
C GLY A 168 -12.43 24.16 -6.09
N ASP A 169 -13.12 23.86 -5.00
CA ASP A 169 -12.54 23.80 -3.66
C ASP A 169 -11.52 22.65 -3.48
N LEU A 170 -11.47 21.71 -4.41
CA LEU A 170 -10.53 20.58 -4.40
C LEU A 170 -9.32 20.83 -5.30
N GLU A 171 -9.25 21.99 -5.94
CA GLU A 171 -8.16 22.30 -6.88
C GLU A 171 -6.81 22.36 -6.15
N VAL A 172 -5.88 21.55 -6.63
CA VAL A 172 -4.47 21.58 -6.25
C VAL A 172 -3.69 22.04 -7.48
N SER A 173 -3.02 23.16 -7.38
CA SER A 173 -2.26 23.73 -8.48
C SER A 173 -1.15 22.77 -8.95
N ARG A 174 -0.73 22.91 -10.21
CA ARG A 174 0.43 22.18 -10.73
C ARG A 174 1.68 22.39 -9.88
N ALA A 175 1.90 23.62 -9.42
CA ALA A 175 3.05 23.97 -8.60
C ALA A 175 3.02 23.25 -7.23
N ASP A 176 1.87 23.18 -6.58
CA ASP A 176 1.71 22.45 -5.31
C ASP A 176 1.92 20.94 -5.50
N GLN A 177 1.40 20.37 -6.59
CA GLN A 177 1.60 18.94 -6.91
C GLN A 177 3.08 18.63 -7.15
N ASP A 178 3.78 19.46 -7.90
CA ASP A 178 5.22 19.31 -8.13
C ASP A 178 6.02 19.50 -6.83
N ALA A 179 5.63 20.44 -5.96
CA ALA A 179 6.25 20.63 -4.64
C ALA A 179 6.08 19.39 -3.73
N MET A 180 4.89 18.80 -3.70
CA MET A 180 4.67 17.57 -2.97
C MET A 180 5.51 16.42 -3.53
N ALA A 181 5.63 16.30 -4.84
CA ALA A 181 6.45 15.25 -5.46
C ALA A 181 7.95 15.44 -5.14
N VAL A 182 8.47 16.67 -5.17
CA VAL A 182 9.83 16.98 -4.72
C VAL A 182 10.01 16.54 -3.26
N ARG A 183 9.09 16.94 -2.38
CA ARG A 183 9.11 16.60 -0.97
C ARG A 183 9.12 15.09 -0.74
N SER A 184 8.26 14.34 -1.45
CA SER A 184 8.20 12.88 -1.37
C SER A 184 9.56 12.25 -1.69
N HIS A 185 10.20 12.64 -2.79
CA HIS A 185 11.51 12.13 -3.18
C HIS A 185 12.63 12.53 -2.21
N GLN A 186 12.66 13.78 -1.77
CA GLN A 186 13.69 14.27 -0.85
C GLN A 186 13.56 13.61 0.53
N LYS A 187 12.33 13.47 1.07
CA LYS A 187 12.09 12.78 2.35
C LYS A 187 12.45 11.29 2.25
N ALA A 188 12.10 10.61 1.14
CA ALA A 188 12.48 9.21 0.94
C ALA A 188 14.00 9.03 0.84
N ALA A 189 14.69 9.92 0.12
CA ALA A 189 16.15 9.87 0.03
C ALA A 189 16.83 10.16 1.38
N ALA A 190 16.37 11.15 2.13
CA ALA A 190 16.88 11.47 3.47
C ALA A 190 16.52 10.39 4.51
N GLY A 191 15.43 9.65 4.27
CA GLY A 191 14.94 8.57 5.11
C GLY A 191 15.44 7.17 4.71
N ALA A 192 16.37 7.06 3.76
CA ALA A 192 16.77 5.76 3.20
C ALA A 192 17.21 4.72 4.25
N GLU A 193 17.99 5.13 5.25
CA GLU A 193 18.42 4.25 6.35
C GLU A 193 17.23 3.82 7.22
N ARG A 194 16.27 4.73 7.48
CA ARG A 194 15.05 4.44 8.24
C ARG A 194 14.14 3.47 7.50
N LEU A 195 13.98 3.67 6.18
CA LEU A 195 13.20 2.79 5.31
C LEU A 195 13.85 1.39 5.19
N ALA A 196 15.17 1.31 5.27
CA ALA A 196 15.89 0.03 5.23
C ALA A 196 15.53 -0.88 6.42
N GLU A 197 15.13 -0.33 7.57
CA GLU A 197 14.75 -1.11 8.75
C GLU A 197 13.48 -1.96 8.53
N GLU A 198 12.59 -1.55 7.65
CA GLU A 198 11.37 -2.30 7.31
C GLU A 198 11.58 -3.27 6.14
N ILE A 199 12.69 -3.16 5.41
CA ILE A 199 12.98 -3.95 4.21
C ILE A 199 13.60 -5.31 4.57
N VAL A 200 13.19 -6.34 3.85
CA VAL A 200 13.87 -7.64 3.71
C VAL A 200 14.38 -7.80 2.28
N GLU A 201 15.59 -8.30 2.12
CA GLU A 201 16.21 -8.46 0.81
C GLU A 201 15.43 -9.41 -0.09
N VAL A 202 15.43 -9.11 -1.39
CA VAL A 202 14.88 -10.01 -2.41
C VAL A 202 16.03 -10.55 -3.26
N ARG A 203 16.14 -11.87 -3.33
CA ARG A 203 17.11 -12.55 -4.20
C ARG A 203 16.47 -12.83 -5.55
N VAL A 204 16.94 -12.12 -6.57
CA VAL A 204 16.43 -12.23 -7.94
C VAL A 204 17.31 -13.19 -8.72
N PRO A 205 16.76 -14.34 -9.16
CA PRO A 205 17.51 -15.28 -9.96
C PRO A 205 17.95 -14.68 -11.30
N GLY A 206 19.23 -14.76 -11.58
CA GLY A 206 19.85 -14.30 -12.82
C GLY A 206 20.27 -15.44 -13.75
N ARG A 207 20.96 -15.09 -14.85
CA ARG A 207 21.48 -16.07 -15.79
C ARG A 207 22.65 -16.89 -15.18
N ARG A 208 22.74 -18.16 -15.51
CA ARG A 208 23.84 -19.07 -15.11
C ARG A 208 23.99 -19.26 -13.60
N GLY A 209 22.87 -19.20 -12.82
CA GLY A 209 22.92 -19.39 -11.39
C GLY A 209 23.45 -18.19 -10.59
N GLN A 210 23.63 -17.04 -11.21
CA GLN A 210 23.90 -15.79 -10.51
C GLN A 210 22.62 -15.28 -9.87
N GLU A 211 22.75 -14.63 -8.72
CA GLU A 211 21.66 -13.94 -8.06
C GLU A 211 22.00 -12.45 -7.93
N THR A 212 20.99 -11.61 -8.07
CA THR A 212 21.09 -10.20 -7.73
C THR A 212 20.31 -10.00 -6.43
N VAL A 213 20.95 -9.43 -5.42
CA VAL A 213 20.29 -9.08 -4.17
C VAL A 213 19.79 -7.64 -4.27
N VAL A 214 18.47 -7.45 -4.11
CA VAL A 214 17.83 -6.14 -4.11
C VAL A 214 17.46 -5.79 -2.68
N THR A 215 17.93 -4.64 -2.19
CA THR A 215 17.81 -4.21 -0.79
C THR A 215 17.25 -2.80 -0.62
N THR A 216 17.03 -2.08 -1.73
CA THR A 216 16.63 -0.66 -1.70
C THR A 216 15.48 -0.39 -2.65
N ASP A 217 14.65 0.60 -2.32
CA ASP A 217 13.58 1.07 -3.18
C ASP A 217 14.14 1.73 -4.45
N GLU A 218 13.74 1.22 -5.60
CA GLU A 218 14.32 1.61 -6.91
C GLU A 218 13.77 2.94 -7.42
N GLY A 219 12.60 3.36 -6.92
CA GLY A 219 11.87 4.52 -7.43
C GLY A 219 12.42 5.87 -7.00
N VAL A 220 13.16 5.93 -5.90
CA VAL A 220 13.61 7.19 -5.27
C VAL A 220 14.61 7.93 -6.15
N ARG A 221 14.34 9.23 -6.38
CA ARG A 221 15.18 10.14 -7.16
C ARG A 221 15.56 11.34 -6.30
N ALA A 222 16.70 11.26 -5.63
CA ALA A 222 17.19 12.30 -4.71
C ALA A 222 17.44 13.65 -5.38
N ASP A 223 17.66 13.68 -6.70
CA ASP A 223 17.92 14.84 -7.52
C ASP A 223 16.65 15.50 -8.08
N THR A 224 15.47 15.06 -7.66
CA THR A 224 14.19 15.65 -8.11
C THR A 224 14.08 17.10 -7.62
N THR A 225 13.78 18.01 -8.55
CA THR A 225 13.58 19.45 -8.30
C THR A 225 12.29 19.95 -8.94
N ALA A 226 11.75 21.06 -8.43
CA ALA A 226 10.60 21.73 -9.04
C ALA A 226 10.87 22.12 -10.51
N GLU A 227 12.12 22.51 -10.85
CA GLU A 227 12.50 22.82 -12.23
C GLU A 227 12.43 21.58 -13.14
N SER A 228 12.90 20.42 -12.65
CA SER A 228 12.86 19.17 -13.42
C SER A 228 11.45 18.70 -13.66
N LEU A 229 10.58 18.76 -12.63
CA LEU A 229 9.17 18.40 -12.71
C LEU A 229 8.37 19.37 -13.58
N GLY A 230 8.63 20.67 -13.48
CA GLY A 230 7.98 21.70 -14.28
C GLY A 230 8.12 21.53 -15.81
N LYS A 231 9.13 20.78 -16.27
CA LYS A 231 9.34 20.42 -17.69
C LYS A 231 8.45 19.26 -18.17
N LEU A 232 7.82 18.53 -17.24
CA LEU A 232 6.97 17.39 -17.59
C LEU A 232 5.63 17.86 -18.18
N ARG A 233 5.17 17.15 -19.20
CA ARG A 233 3.86 17.39 -19.78
C ARG A 233 2.77 16.73 -18.93
N PRO A 234 1.55 17.31 -18.91
CA PRO A 234 0.39 16.62 -18.35
C PRO A 234 0.24 15.20 -18.95
N ALA A 235 -0.09 14.22 -18.09
CA ALA A 235 -0.11 12.81 -18.47
C ALA A 235 -1.49 12.34 -18.95
N PHE A 236 -2.57 12.93 -18.43
CA PHE A 236 -3.94 12.40 -18.64
C PHE A 236 -4.85 13.32 -19.43
N SER A 237 -4.56 14.61 -19.49
CA SER A 237 -5.30 15.60 -20.27
C SER A 237 -4.34 16.67 -20.79
N LYS A 238 -4.57 17.21 -21.99
CA LYS A 238 -3.69 18.24 -22.57
C LYS A 238 -3.61 19.52 -21.72
N GLU A 239 -4.74 19.89 -21.12
CA GLU A 239 -4.88 21.07 -20.24
C GLU A 239 -4.80 20.69 -18.77
N GLY A 240 -4.39 19.47 -18.46
CA GLY A 240 -4.32 18.95 -17.11
C GLY A 240 -3.10 19.45 -16.33
N THR A 241 -3.09 19.10 -15.05
CA THR A 241 -2.06 19.49 -14.09
C THR A 241 -1.25 18.29 -13.60
N ILE A 242 -1.81 17.07 -13.66
CA ILE A 242 -1.19 15.85 -13.19
C ILE A 242 -0.16 15.36 -14.21
N THR A 243 1.04 15.07 -13.75
CA THR A 243 2.14 14.54 -14.58
C THR A 243 2.61 13.18 -14.11
N ALA A 244 3.46 12.53 -14.88
CA ALA A 244 4.14 11.32 -14.43
C ALA A 244 5.03 11.56 -13.19
N GLY A 245 5.40 12.81 -12.88
CA GLY A 245 6.18 13.15 -11.69
C GLY A 245 5.33 13.39 -10.44
N SER A 246 4.03 13.68 -10.58
CA SER A 246 3.09 13.91 -9.49
C SER A 246 2.10 12.76 -9.29
N ALA A 247 2.29 11.64 -10.01
CA ALA A 247 1.58 10.38 -9.86
C ALA A 247 2.50 9.31 -9.25
N SER A 248 1.94 8.37 -8.52
CA SER A 248 2.68 7.21 -8.00
C SER A 248 3.23 6.34 -9.13
N GLN A 249 4.36 5.69 -8.88
CA GLN A 249 5.01 4.84 -9.87
C GLN A 249 4.34 3.46 -9.91
N ILE A 250 4.16 2.91 -11.11
CA ILE A 250 3.80 1.50 -11.32
C ILE A 250 4.94 0.64 -10.80
N SER A 251 4.64 -0.34 -9.94
CA SER A 251 5.68 -0.96 -9.11
C SER A 251 5.40 -2.43 -8.79
N ASP A 252 6.47 -3.10 -8.38
CA ASP A 252 6.47 -4.47 -7.86
C ASP A 252 6.88 -4.46 -6.39
N GLY A 253 6.19 -5.19 -5.52
CA GLY A 253 6.54 -5.26 -4.10
C GLY A 253 5.51 -6.00 -3.26
N ALA A 254 5.87 -6.27 -2.01
CA ALA A 254 5.01 -6.90 -1.03
C ALA A 254 5.31 -6.37 0.38
N ALA A 255 4.30 -6.42 1.24
CA ALA A 255 4.43 -6.12 2.66
C ALA A 255 3.53 -7.06 3.48
N ALA A 256 3.96 -7.44 4.67
CA ALA A 256 3.19 -8.27 5.58
C ALA A 256 3.44 -7.83 7.03
N VAL A 257 2.41 -8.00 7.86
CA VAL A 257 2.46 -7.83 9.31
C VAL A 257 1.85 -9.04 10.00
N VAL A 258 2.30 -9.30 11.21
CA VAL A 258 1.72 -10.31 12.10
C VAL A 258 0.82 -9.59 13.10
N VAL A 259 -0.48 -9.87 13.00
CA VAL A 259 -1.52 -9.35 13.89
C VAL A 259 -1.95 -10.47 14.83
N MET A 260 -2.03 -10.20 16.12
CA MET A 260 -2.49 -11.22 17.08
C MET A 260 -3.28 -10.63 18.23
N SER A 261 -3.97 -11.52 18.98
CA SER A 261 -4.57 -11.16 20.24
C SER A 261 -3.47 -10.79 21.25
N ARG A 262 -3.75 -9.91 22.20
CA ARG A 262 -2.79 -9.54 23.25
C ARG A 262 -2.39 -10.78 24.07
N GLU A 263 -3.34 -11.66 24.33
CA GLU A 263 -3.13 -12.92 25.04
C GLU A 263 -2.16 -13.86 24.27
N ALA A 264 -2.27 -13.91 22.95
CA ALA A 264 -1.34 -14.69 22.12
C ALA A 264 0.06 -14.06 22.13
N ALA A 265 0.15 -12.73 22.05
CA ALA A 265 1.43 -12.01 22.12
C ALA A 265 2.16 -12.30 23.45
N GLU A 266 1.45 -12.24 24.56
CA GLU A 266 2.00 -12.57 25.88
C GLU A 266 2.42 -14.05 25.99
N ARG A 267 1.56 -14.98 25.52
CA ARG A 267 1.84 -16.42 25.52
C ARG A 267 3.07 -16.79 24.68
N LEU A 268 3.25 -16.13 23.54
CA LEU A 268 4.36 -16.40 22.62
C LEU A 268 5.60 -15.55 22.94
N GLY A 269 5.52 -14.63 23.91
CA GLY A 269 6.64 -13.74 24.30
C GLY A 269 6.97 -12.70 23.23
N CYS A 270 6.01 -12.30 22.39
CA CYS A 270 6.22 -11.33 21.34
C CYS A 270 6.23 -9.90 21.88
N THR A 271 7.10 -9.07 21.33
CA THR A 271 7.10 -7.63 21.61
C THR A 271 6.02 -6.93 20.79
N VAL A 272 5.17 -6.16 21.44
CA VAL A 272 4.14 -5.37 20.76
C VAL A 272 4.81 -4.19 20.04
N MET A 273 4.68 -4.15 18.70
CA MET A 273 5.11 -3.01 17.91
C MET A 273 4.05 -1.91 17.87
N ALA A 274 2.78 -2.28 17.75
CA ALA A 274 1.67 -1.34 17.78
C ALA A 274 0.37 -2.01 18.22
N GLU A 275 -0.55 -1.22 18.78
CA GLU A 275 -1.94 -1.58 19.01
C GLU A 275 -2.79 -1.07 17.85
N ILE A 276 -3.74 -1.88 17.39
CA ILE A 276 -4.77 -1.41 16.45
C ILE A 276 -5.88 -0.74 17.27
N VAL A 277 -6.04 0.57 17.07
CA VAL A 277 -7.01 1.37 17.84
C VAL A 277 -8.39 1.33 17.19
N ALA A 278 -8.47 1.76 15.93
CA ALA A 278 -9.71 1.77 15.16
C ALA A 278 -9.42 1.80 13.66
N ASP A 279 -10.41 1.38 12.89
CA ASP A 279 -10.45 1.53 11.44
C ASP A 279 -11.55 2.51 11.00
N GLY A 280 -11.41 3.07 9.80
CA GLY A 280 -12.44 3.86 9.14
C GLY A 280 -12.56 3.42 7.69
N GLN A 281 -13.77 3.02 7.27
CA GLN A 281 -14.05 2.58 5.91
C GLN A 281 -15.19 3.40 5.35
N VAL A 282 -14.99 3.98 4.17
CA VAL A 282 -15.94 4.87 3.50
C VAL A 282 -16.02 4.56 2.01
N ALA A 283 -17.11 4.98 1.37
CA ALA A 283 -17.27 4.92 -0.07
C ALA A 283 -18.26 5.99 -0.56
N GLY A 284 -18.07 6.42 -1.81
CA GLY A 284 -18.98 7.35 -2.49
C GLY A 284 -18.81 8.82 -2.09
N PRO A 285 -19.74 9.69 -2.59
CA PRO A 285 -20.95 9.36 -3.35
C PRO A 285 -20.72 8.98 -4.82
N ASP A 286 -19.52 9.19 -5.35
CA ASP A 286 -19.08 8.82 -6.69
C ASP A 286 -17.71 8.14 -6.67
N SER A 287 -17.08 7.89 -7.82
CA SER A 287 -15.79 7.20 -7.88
C SER A 287 -14.57 8.10 -7.61
N SER A 288 -14.76 9.36 -7.22
CA SER A 288 -13.66 10.31 -6.96
C SER A 288 -12.77 9.88 -5.77
N LEU A 289 -11.50 10.25 -5.83
CA LEU A 289 -10.47 9.80 -4.91
C LEU A 289 -10.07 10.85 -3.86
N GLN A 290 -10.18 12.14 -4.19
CA GLN A 290 -9.51 13.25 -3.50
C GLN A 290 -9.75 13.31 -2.00
N LEU A 291 -11.00 13.09 -1.56
CA LEU A 291 -11.38 13.20 -0.15
C LEU A 291 -11.51 11.85 0.56
N GLN A 292 -11.34 10.74 -0.14
CA GLN A 292 -11.56 9.43 0.48
C GLN A 292 -10.59 9.12 1.64
N PRO A 293 -9.28 9.46 1.56
CA PRO A 293 -8.40 9.34 2.71
C PRO A 293 -8.85 10.18 3.91
N ALA A 294 -9.22 11.45 3.68
CA ALA A 294 -9.70 12.33 4.74
C ALA A 294 -10.99 11.84 5.39
N ASN A 295 -11.95 11.39 4.57
CA ASN A 295 -13.21 10.83 5.06
C ASN A 295 -12.99 9.55 5.88
N ALA A 296 -12.08 8.68 5.43
CA ALA A 296 -11.73 7.46 6.16
C ALA A 296 -11.03 7.77 7.49
N ILE A 297 -10.12 8.76 7.51
CA ILE A 297 -9.47 9.24 8.74
C ILE A 297 -10.51 9.77 9.73
N ARG A 298 -11.43 10.64 9.29
CA ARG A 298 -12.51 11.14 10.17
C ARG A 298 -13.35 10.00 10.75
N LYS A 299 -13.65 8.99 9.92
CA LYS A 299 -14.42 7.83 10.39
C LYS A 299 -13.65 6.98 11.41
N ALA A 300 -12.34 6.80 11.22
CA ALA A 300 -11.49 6.12 12.18
C ALA A 300 -11.39 6.90 13.51
N LEU A 301 -11.20 8.23 13.44
CA LEU A 301 -11.15 9.11 14.60
C LEU A 301 -12.47 9.10 15.38
N GLU A 302 -13.62 9.15 14.68
CA GLU A 302 -14.95 9.03 15.31
C GLU A 302 -15.08 7.72 16.11
N ARG A 303 -14.65 6.59 15.52
CA ARG A 303 -14.69 5.28 16.18
C ARG A 303 -13.73 5.17 17.36
N ALA A 304 -12.57 5.84 17.26
CA ALA A 304 -11.57 5.87 18.31
C ALA A 304 -11.92 6.87 19.44
N GLU A 305 -12.94 7.72 19.26
CA GLU A 305 -13.25 8.86 20.12
C GLU A 305 -12.03 9.80 20.29
N MET A 306 -11.28 10.02 19.20
CA MET A 306 -10.05 10.81 19.17
C MET A 306 -10.18 12.01 18.23
N GLY A 307 -9.39 13.06 18.50
CA GLY A 307 -9.19 14.20 17.61
C GLY A 307 -7.96 14.01 16.69
N LEU A 308 -7.93 14.75 15.57
CA LEU A 308 -6.79 14.75 14.66
C LEU A 308 -5.50 15.31 15.31
N ASP A 309 -5.66 16.22 16.26
CA ASP A 309 -4.57 16.80 17.06
C ASP A 309 -3.82 15.77 17.91
N GLN A 310 -4.46 14.66 18.24
CA GLN A 310 -3.87 13.55 18.97
C GLN A 310 -3.05 12.60 18.07
N MET A 311 -3.02 12.84 16.75
CA MET A 311 -2.18 12.09 15.81
C MET A 311 -0.80 12.76 15.71
N ASP A 312 0.24 12.02 16.11
CA ASP A 312 1.62 12.46 15.99
C ASP A 312 2.10 12.40 14.54
N LEU A 313 1.67 11.38 13.80
CA LEU A 313 2.00 11.16 12.39
C LEU A 313 0.77 10.77 11.57
N ILE A 314 0.81 11.12 10.29
CA ILE A 314 -0.22 10.81 9.30
C ILE A 314 0.48 10.24 8.06
N GLU A 315 0.07 9.06 7.62
CA GLU A 315 0.46 8.49 6.33
C GLU A 315 -0.75 8.48 5.40
N ILE A 316 -0.68 9.20 4.29
CA ILE A 316 -1.67 9.14 3.21
C ILE A 316 -0.96 8.62 1.96
N ASN A 317 -1.44 7.52 1.40
CA ASN A 317 -0.86 6.98 0.17
C ASN A 317 -0.94 7.99 -0.97
N GLU A 318 0.19 8.29 -1.59
CA GLU A 318 0.32 9.29 -2.66
C GLU A 318 -0.02 8.67 -4.03
N ALA A 319 -1.27 8.21 -4.21
CA ALA A 319 -1.69 7.73 -5.53
C ALA A 319 -1.47 8.81 -6.61
N PHE A 320 -1.83 10.05 -6.25
CA PHE A 320 -1.54 11.30 -6.96
C PHE A 320 -1.29 12.39 -5.92
N ALA A 321 -0.41 13.34 -6.21
CA ALA A 321 -0.16 14.49 -5.33
C ALA A 321 -1.45 15.29 -5.04
N ALA A 322 -2.33 15.44 -6.06
CA ALA A 322 -3.63 16.08 -5.89
C ALA A 322 -4.48 15.42 -4.81
N VAL A 323 -4.51 14.07 -4.74
CA VAL A 323 -5.28 13.34 -3.72
C VAL A 323 -4.72 13.55 -2.32
N GLY A 324 -3.39 13.43 -2.17
CA GLY A 324 -2.73 13.62 -0.87
C GLY A 324 -2.94 15.02 -0.31
N LEU A 325 -2.75 16.05 -1.15
CA LEU A 325 -2.91 17.45 -0.75
C LEU A 325 -4.37 17.85 -0.52
N SER A 326 -5.31 17.42 -1.39
CA SER A 326 -6.74 17.70 -1.16
C SER A 326 -7.20 17.10 0.17
N SER A 327 -6.82 15.84 0.46
CA SER A 327 -7.15 15.20 1.74
C SER A 327 -6.52 15.91 2.93
N ALA A 328 -5.23 16.29 2.85
CA ALA A 328 -4.55 16.97 3.94
C ALA A 328 -5.18 18.34 4.24
N ARG A 329 -5.47 19.13 3.19
CA ARG A 329 -6.13 20.44 3.32
C ARG A 329 -7.56 20.31 3.86
N ASP A 330 -8.31 19.32 3.40
CA ASP A 330 -9.68 19.04 3.89
C ASP A 330 -9.68 18.62 5.37
N LEU A 331 -8.65 17.92 5.85
CA LEU A 331 -8.44 17.65 7.26
C LEU A 331 -8.07 18.88 8.10
N GLY A 332 -7.79 20.02 7.47
CA GLY A 332 -7.40 21.26 8.13
C GLY A 332 -5.89 21.33 8.46
N LEU A 333 -5.06 20.51 7.83
CA LEU A 333 -3.61 20.59 7.98
C LEU A 333 -3.08 21.79 7.18
N ASP A 334 -2.38 22.68 7.86
CA ASP A 334 -1.61 23.74 7.21
C ASP A 334 -0.27 23.20 6.68
N GLU A 335 0.49 24.04 5.97
CA GLU A 335 1.76 23.61 5.35
C GLU A 335 2.80 23.17 6.39
N ASP A 336 2.83 23.79 7.58
CA ASP A 336 3.74 23.39 8.66
C ASP A 336 3.37 22.00 9.21
N ALA A 337 2.08 21.73 9.42
CA ALA A 337 1.59 20.42 9.83
C ALA A 337 1.80 19.34 8.76
N ILE A 338 1.57 19.68 7.48
CA ILE A 338 1.86 18.81 6.34
C ILE A 338 3.34 18.45 6.31
N GLU A 339 4.23 19.44 6.48
CA GLU A 339 5.67 19.18 6.49
C GLU A 339 6.11 18.31 7.67
N ALA A 340 5.58 18.58 8.86
CA ALA A 340 6.02 17.94 10.10
C ALA A 340 5.41 16.53 10.33
N LYS A 341 4.18 16.27 9.86
CA LYS A 341 3.43 15.07 10.22
C LYS A 341 3.07 14.17 9.04
N LEU A 342 2.95 14.71 7.79
CA LEU A 342 2.48 13.93 6.66
C LEU A 342 3.63 13.29 5.89
N ASN A 343 3.57 11.95 5.73
CA ASN A 343 4.50 11.17 4.92
C ASN A 343 5.96 11.57 5.17
N VAL A 344 6.37 11.57 6.42
CA VAL A 344 7.65 12.13 6.86
C VAL A 344 8.89 11.39 6.34
N ASN A 345 8.69 10.19 5.79
CA ASN A 345 9.72 9.40 5.11
C ASN A 345 9.47 9.29 3.59
N GLY A 346 8.72 10.24 3.01
CA GLY A 346 8.26 10.16 1.63
C GLY A 346 7.10 9.19 1.45
N GLY A 347 6.57 9.08 0.23
CA GLY A 347 5.40 8.25 -0.06
C GLY A 347 5.46 7.59 -1.44
N ALA A 348 4.31 7.19 -1.96
CA ALA A 348 4.22 6.37 -3.17
C ALA A 348 4.71 7.06 -4.46
N ILE A 349 4.75 8.38 -4.50
CA ILE A 349 5.34 9.12 -5.63
C ILE A 349 6.84 8.79 -5.74
N ALA A 350 7.55 8.75 -4.61
CA ALA A 350 8.96 8.42 -4.57
C ALA A 350 9.21 6.91 -4.53
N LEU A 351 8.54 6.20 -3.63
CA LEU A 351 8.79 4.79 -3.35
C LEU A 351 8.17 3.86 -4.41
N GLY A 352 6.98 4.20 -4.89
CA GLY A 352 6.17 3.36 -5.75
C GLY A 352 4.88 2.86 -5.10
N HIS A 353 3.97 2.33 -5.93
CA HIS A 353 2.64 1.90 -5.53
C HIS A 353 2.30 0.49 -6.06
N PRO A 354 2.92 -0.57 -5.51
CA PRO A 354 2.45 -1.93 -5.77
C PRO A 354 1.05 -2.08 -5.16
N ILE A 355 0.01 -2.03 -6.01
CA ILE A 355 -1.38 -1.69 -5.64
C ILE A 355 -1.86 -2.51 -4.44
N GLY A 356 -1.76 -3.84 -4.52
CA GLY A 356 -2.25 -4.74 -3.47
C GLY A 356 -1.46 -4.68 -2.15
N ALA A 357 -0.20 -4.20 -2.19
CA ALA A 357 0.72 -4.18 -1.05
C ALA A 357 0.75 -2.85 -0.30
N SER A 358 0.42 -1.74 -0.98
CA SER A 358 0.65 -0.39 -0.45
C SER A 358 -0.07 -0.10 0.86
N GLY A 359 -1.27 -0.64 1.06
CA GLY A 359 -2.01 -0.45 2.31
C GLY A 359 -1.26 -0.99 3.53
N THR A 360 -0.61 -2.14 3.40
CA THR A 360 0.23 -2.69 4.48
C THR A 360 1.53 -1.90 4.63
N ARG A 361 2.14 -1.46 3.52
CA ARG A 361 3.37 -0.66 3.53
C ARG A 361 3.19 0.65 4.31
N VAL A 362 2.12 1.40 4.08
CA VAL A 362 1.90 2.68 4.78
C VAL A 362 1.72 2.48 6.29
N VAL A 363 1.02 1.42 6.70
CA VAL A 363 0.88 1.07 8.13
C VAL A 363 2.23 0.70 8.74
N LEU A 364 3.02 -0.12 8.03
CA LEU A 364 4.33 -0.56 8.51
C LEU A 364 5.31 0.62 8.65
N THR A 365 5.38 1.51 7.64
CA THR A 365 6.22 2.72 7.68
C THR A 365 5.82 3.64 8.83
N LEU A 366 4.50 3.84 9.05
CA LEU A 366 3.97 4.63 10.16
C LEU A 366 4.42 4.08 11.51
N MET A 367 4.27 2.77 11.73
CA MET A 367 4.64 2.13 13.00
C MET A 367 6.14 2.25 13.28
N HIS A 368 6.98 2.01 12.28
CA HIS A 368 8.43 2.16 12.43
C HIS A 368 8.83 3.58 12.79
N GLU A 369 8.23 4.60 12.15
CA GLU A 369 8.55 5.99 12.45
C GLU A 369 8.06 6.42 13.83
N LEU A 370 6.85 6.01 14.24
CA LEU A 370 6.38 6.25 15.61
C LEU A 370 7.32 5.61 16.64
N GLY A 371 7.75 4.37 16.42
CA GLY A 371 8.69 3.69 17.32
C GLY A 371 10.02 4.41 17.46
N ARG A 372 10.59 4.92 16.34
CA ARG A 372 11.81 5.74 16.37
C ARG A 372 11.66 7.04 17.17
N ARG A 373 10.45 7.60 17.21
CA ARG A 373 10.14 8.83 17.97
C ARG A 373 9.82 8.57 19.44
N GLY A 374 9.84 7.29 19.88
CA GLY A 374 9.58 6.93 21.27
C GLY A 374 8.10 6.63 21.54
N GLY A 375 7.35 6.24 20.53
CA GLY A 375 5.94 5.86 20.63
C GLY A 375 5.00 6.96 20.13
N GLY A 376 3.69 6.76 20.32
CA GLY A 376 2.67 7.72 19.96
C GLY A 376 1.54 7.12 19.12
N ALA A 377 0.60 7.96 18.70
CA ALA A 377 -0.53 7.58 17.86
C ALA A 377 -0.38 8.12 16.43
N GLY A 378 -0.78 7.33 15.45
CA GLY A 378 -0.79 7.76 14.06
C GLY A 378 -1.88 7.10 13.26
N VAL A 379 -2.17 7.68 12.10
CA VAL A 379 -3.18 7.18 11.19
C VAL A 379 -2.60 6.97 9.79
N ALA A 380 -2.85 5.79 9.22
CA ALA A 380 -2.55 5.47 7.84
C ALA A 380 -3.84 5.43 7.03
N ALA A 381 -3.87 6.04 5.84
CA ALA A 381 -5.04 6.09 4.99
C ALA A 381 -4.70 6.00 3.50
N LEU A 382 -5.65 5.47 2.73
CA LEU A 382 -5.57 5.38 1.28
C LEU A 382 -6.92 5.69 0.64
N CYS A 383 -6.87 6.21 -0.60
CA CYS A 383 -7.99 6.11 -1.53
C CYS A 383 -7.92 4.77 -2.27
N GLY A 384 -9.04 4.30 -2.74
CA GLY A 384 -9.16 3.14 -3.63
C GLY A 384 -10.09 3.40 -4.79
N GLY A 385 -9.82 2.76 -5.92
CA GLY A 385 -10.69 2.84 -7.08
C GLY A 385 -12.16 2.59 -6.73
N GLY A 386 -13.07 3.19 -7.50
CA GLY A 386 -14.50 3.17 -7.21
C GLY A 386 -14.90 4.06 -6.04
N GLY A 387 -14.10 5.10 -5.73
CA GLY A 387 -14.45 6.11 -4.74
C GLY A 387 -14.49 5.58 -3.31
N GLN A 388 -13.60 4.71 -2.96
CA GLN A 388 -13.49 4.12 -1.61
C GLN A 388 -12.30 4.70 -0.84
N GLY A 389 -12.35 4.61 0.48
CA GLY A 389 -11.26 4.99 1.38
C GLY A 389 -11.21 4.12 2.62
N ASP A 390 -10.01 3.74 3.02
CA ASP A 390 -9.76 3.04 4.28
C ASP A 390 -8.68 3.77 5.08
N ALA A 391 -8.86 3.78 6.39
CA ALA A 391 -7.88 4.29 7.35
C ALA A 391 -7.74 3.33 8.54
N LEU A 392 -6.55 3.34 9.15
CA LEU A 392 -6.24 2.57 10.34
C LEU A 392 -5.47 3.46 11.32
N ILE A 393 -5.98 3.59 12.55
CA ILE A 393 -5.26 4.24 13.65
C ILE A 393 -4.50 3.17 14.41
N VAL A 394 -3.22 3.42 14.61
CA VAL A 394 -2.34 2.58 15.43
C VAL A 394 -1.71 3.40 16.55
N ARG A 395 -1.40 2.73 17.67
CA ARG A 395 -0.65 3.31 18.77
C ARG A 395 0.58 2.46 19.04
N VAL A 396 1.73 3.09 18.98
CA VAL A 396 3.02 2.49 19.33
C VAL A 396 3.34 2.83 20.78
N PRO A 397 3.70 1.83 21.61
CA PRO A 397 4.03 2.03 23.05
C PRO A 397 5.18 2.97 23.29
#